data_177b0cd1d11b78ebaf455cd6720fce1b
#
_entry.id   177b0cd1d11b78ebaf455cd6720fce1b
#
_cell.length_a   1.000
_cell.length_b   1.000
_cell.length_c   1.000
_cell.angle_alpha   90.00
_cell.angle_beta   90.00
_cell.angle_gamma   90.00
#
_symmetry.space_group_name_H-M   'P 1'
#
loop_
_entity.id
_entity.type
_entity.pdbx_description
1 polymer ?
#
loop_
_entity_poly.entity_id
_entity_poly.type
_entity_poly.pdbx_seq_one_letter_code
_entity_poly.pdbx_strand_id
1 'polypeptide(L)'
;MNAIANLAATLRADLGECLADLAVDALIDEAELSPKPALVDRRGNGAHADLHLGLMQASALSLWPCFKEMADAAQRHGRIDARLRGVLGQLGRDGEAAMLRTTEGVNTHRGAIWALGLLVAAAALEPRRTQAGEVAARAGRIALLDDPAAAIGDSHGERVRRRYGVGGAREEARLGFPRAVRHGLPQLWRSREGGAGEQNARLDALLAIMSVLDDTCVLHRAGRVGLAAMQDGARAVLAAGGSASLAGRR
;
A
#
# COMPACT_ATOMS: atom_id res chain seq x y z
N MET A 1 11.18 -30.23 26.47
CA MET A 1 11.08 -28.77 26.25
C MET A 1 11.30 -28.33 24.77
N ASN A 2 11.97 -29.15 23.94
CA ASN A 2 12.32 -28.73 22.57
C ASN A 2 11.19 -28.79 21.50
N ALA A 3 10.23 -29.71 21.60
CA ALA A 3 9.20 -29.88 20.56
C ALA A 3 8.21 -28.72 20.47
N ILE A 4 7.74 -28.18 21.61
CA ILE A 4 6.81 -27.04 21.64
C ILE A 4 7.53 -25.75 21.16
N ALA A 5 8.80 -25.58 21.54
CA ALA A 5 9.61 -24.45 21.05
C ALA A 5 9.85 -24.52 19.53
N ASN A 6 10.13 -25.71 19.01
CA ASN A 6 10.29 -25.95 17.57
C ASN A 6 8.98 -25.74 16.80
N LEU A 7 7.84 -26.22 17.31
CA LEU A 7 6.54 -25.99 16.69
C LEU A 7 6.19 -24.49 16.67
N ALA A 8 6.42 -23.80 17.78
CA ALA A 8 6.19 -22.35 17.84
C ALA A 8 7.13 -21.55 16.91
N ALA A 9 8.36 -22.02 16.70
CA ALA A 9 9.31 -21.42 15.75
C ALA A 9 8.87 -21.67 14.31
N THR A 10 8.41 -22.88 13.98
CA THR A 10 7.88 -23.23 12.64
C THR A 10 6.65 -22.39 12.31
N LEU A 11 5.67 -22.31 13.23
CA LEU A 11 4.47 -21.51 13.04
C LEU A 11 4.77 -20.00 12.87
N ARG A 12 5.84 -19.51 13.47
CA ARG A 12 6.29 -18.12 13.31
C ARG A 12 6.98 -17.88 11.96
N ALA A 13 7.77 -18.83 11.50
CA ALA A 13 8.39 -18.78 10.18
C ALA A 13 7.31 -18.77 9.08
N ASP A 14 6.33 -19.67 9.20
CA ASP A 14 5.18 -19.74 8.28
C ASP A 14 4.37 -18.43 8.24
N LEU A 15 4.21 -17.74 9.38
CA LEU A 15 3.47 -16.47 9.39
C LEU A 15 4.23 -15.36 8.64
N GLY A 16 5.55 -15.26 8.80
CA GLY A 16 6.37 -14.28 8.08
C GLY A 16 6.29 -14.46 6.58
N GLU A 17 6.37 -15.71 6.12
CA GLU A 17 6.22 -16.07 4.71
C GLU A 17 4.81 -15.76 4.19
N CYS A 18 3.79 -16.19 4.91
CA CYS A 18 2.39 -15.90 4.55
C CYS A 18 2.11 -14.40 4.42
N LEU A 19 2.62 -13.57 5.34
CA LEU A 19 2.43 -12.12 5.25
C LEU A 19 3.22 -11.49 4.10
N ALA A 20 4.39 -12.03 3.77
CA ALA A 20 5.17 -11.60 2.61
C ALA A 20 4.46 -11.98 1.30
N ASP A 21 3.95 -13.21 1.19
CA ASP A 21 3.15 -13.66 0.05
C ASP A 21 1.94 -12.75 -0.16
N LEU A 22 1.15 -12.50 0.89
CA LEU A 22 -0.02 -11.61 0.82
C LEU A 22 0.35 -10.18 0.39
N ALA A 23 1.48 -9.66 0.83
CA ALA A 23 1.93 -8.32 0.45
C ALA A 23 2.36 -8.27 -1.02
N VAL A 24 3.10 -9.26 -1.50
CA VAL A 24 3.55 -9.34 -2.89
C VAL A 24 2.37 -9.61 -3.83
N ASP A 25 1.48 -10.54 -3.47
CA ASP A 25 0.26 -10.83 -4.24
C ASP A 25 -0.61 -9.57 -4.37
N ALA A 26 -0.75 -8.80 -3.28
CA ALA A 26 -1.50 -7.54 -3.33
C ALA A 26 -0.88 -6.50 -4.28
N LEU A 27 0.46 -6.43 -4.37
CA LEU A 27 1.16 -5.55 -5.31
C LEU A 27 0.96 -6.01 -6.76
N ILE A 28 1.04 -7.32 -7.02
CA ILE A 28 0.83 -7.90 -8.36
C ILE A 28 -0.63 -7.71 -8.78
N ASP A 29 -1.56 -8.05 -7.91
CA ASP A 29 -3.00 -7.89 -8.16
C ASP A 29 -3.39 -6.44 -8.43
N GLU A 30 -2.77 -5.48 -7.70
CA GLU A 30 -2.96 -4.05 -7.95
C GLU A 30 -2.41 -3.66 -9.32
N ALA A 31 -1.18 -4.06 -9.66
CA ALA A 31 -0.56 -3.73 -10.93
C ALA A 31 -1.37 -4.29 -12.12
N GLU A 32 -1.93 -5.48 -11.99
CA GLU A 32 -2.72 -6.17 -13.02
C GLU A 32 -4.17 -5.69 -13.11
N LEU A 33 -4.69 -5.04 -12.08
CA LEU A 33 -6.07 -4.53 -12.07
C LEU A 33 -6.30 -3.58 -13.25
N SER A 34 -7.33 -3.85 -14.06
CA SER A 34 -7.60 -3.09 -15.28
C SER A 34 -9.13 -2.97 -15.52
N PRO A 35 -9.60 -1.84 -16.05
CA PRO A 35 -8.87 -0.64 -16.45
C PRO A 35 -8.63 0.33 -15.29
N LYS A 36 -7.38 0.72 -15.03
CA LYS A 36 -7.07 1.78 -14.06
C LYS A 36 -6.91 3.13 -14.75
N PRO A 37 -7.52 4.22 -14.27
CA PRO A 37 -7.34 5.53 -14.87
C PRO A 37 -5.92 6.05 -14.60
N ALA A 38 -5.19 6.38 -15.68
CA ALA A 38 -3.85 6.95 -15.67
C ALA A 38 -2.72 6.12 -15.02
N LEU A 39 -3.02 4.95 -14.49
CA LEU A 39 -2.05 4.06 -13.85
C LEU A 39 -1.59 2.95 -14.81
N VAL A 40 -0.43 2.35 -14.50
CA VAL A 40 0.03 1.15 -15.19
C VAL A 40 -0.96 0.02 -14.98
N ASP A 41 -1.39 -0.63 -16.04
CA ASP A 41 -2.25 -1.80 -15.99
C ASP A 41 -1.99 -2.75 -17.19
N ARG A 42 -2.84 -3.76 -17.39
CA ARG A 42 -2.72 -4.72 -18.52
C ARG A 42 -2.87 -4.07 -19.90
N ARG A 43 -3.40 -2.85 -20.00
CA ARG A 43 -3.59 -2.12 -21.28
C ARG A 43 -2.37 -1.29 -21.65
N GLY A 44 -1.50 -0.94 -20.70
CA GLY A 44 -0.31 -0.14 -20.94
C GLY A 44 0.18 0.63 -19.73
N ASN A 45 1.00 1.61 -20.01
CA ASN A 45 1.79 2.34 -19.01
C ASN A 45 1.03 3.48 -18.31
N GLY A 46 -0.23 3.75 -18.70
CA GLY A 46 -0.98 4.88 -18.17
C GLY A 46 -0.29 6.22 -18.47
N ALA A 47 -0.12 7.06 -17.47
CA ALA A 47 0.57 8.35 -17.58
C ALA A 47 2.10 8.25 -17.37
N HIS A 48 2.68 7.05 -17.36
CA HIS A 48 4.09 6.82 -17.10
C HIS A 48 4.89 6.56 -18.37
N ALA A 49 6.08 7.18 -18.47
CA ALA A 49 7.03 6.92 -19.54
C ALA A 49 8.08 5.88 -19.14
N ASP A 50 8.25 5.66 -17.84
CA ASP A 50 9.31 4.89 -17.19
C ASP A 50 8.81 3.60 -16.50
N LEU A 51 7.51 3.37 -16.46
CA LEU A 51 6.88 2.21 -15.82
C LEU A 51 6.09 1.38 -16.83
N HIS A 52 6.17 0.05 -16.68
CA HIS A 52 5.34 -0.91 -17.39
C HIS A 52 5.01 -2.10 -16.48
N LEU A 53 4.00 -2.89 -16.85
CA LEU A 53 3.49 -3.98 -16.00
C LEU A 53 4.56 -4.98 -15.58
N GLY A 54 5.40 -5.44 -16.53
CA GLY A 54 6.49 -6.39 -16.21
C GLY A 54 7.50 -5.83 -15.20
N LEU A 55 7.80 -4.53 -15.26
CA LEU A 55 8.67 -3.88 -14.29
C LEU A 55 8.02 -3.82 -12.90
N MET A 56 6.71 -3.54 -12.84
CA MET A 56 5.94 -3.55 -11.60
C MET A 56 5.93 -4.94 -10.95
N GLN A 57 5.71 -6.00 -11.75
CA GLN A 57 5.73 -7.38 -11.27
C GLN A 57 7.12 -7.81 -10.76
N ALA A 58 8.18 -7.53 -11.52
CA ALA A 58 9.56 -7.84 -11.12
C ALA A 58 9.93 -7.11 -9.81
N SER A 59 9.54 -5.86 -9.70
CA SER A 59 9.72 -5.06 -8.50
C SER A 59 8.96 -5.65 -7.30
N ALA A 60 7.70 -6.03 -7.47
CA ALA A 60 6.89 -6.63 -6.39
C ALA A 60 7.56 -7.90 -5.86
N LEU A 61 8.00 -8.80 -6.74
CA LEU A 61 8.70 -10.03 -6.37
C LEU A 61 10.01 -9.76 -5.62
N SER A 62 10.75 -8.72 -5.99
CA SER A 62 12.01 -8.34 -5.32
C SER A 62 11.82 -7.88 -3.88
N LEU A 63 10.60 -7.52 -3.48
CA LEU A 63 10.25 -7.03 -2.15
C LEU A 63 9.84 -8.14 -1.16
N TRP A 64 9.65 -9.36 -1.63
CA TRP A 64 9.25 -10.47 -0.77
C TRP A 64 10.16 -10.65 0.46
N PRO A 65 11.52 -10.68 0.32
CA PRO A 65 12.40 -10.79 1.48
C PRO A 65 12.25 -9.63 2.47
N CYS A 66 12.06 -8.42 1.97
CA CYS A 66 11.86 -7.23 2.80
C CYS A 66 10.61 -7.37 3.68
N PHE A 67 9.48 -7.77 3.12
CA PHE A 67 8.24 -7.95 3.87
C PHE A 67 8.34 -9.09 4.88
N LYS A 68 8.97 -10.22 4.50
CA LYS A 68 9.24 -11.33 5.42
C LYS A 68 10.08 -10.86 6.61
N GLU A 69 11.19 -10.19 6.37
CA GLU A 69 12.07 -9.69 7.42
C GLU A 69 11.38 -8.68 8.34
N MET A 70 10.49 -7.84 7.81
CA MET A 70 9.68 -6.92 8.62
C MET A 70 8.70 -7.66 9.53
N ALA A 71 8.03 -8.72 9.02
CA ALA A 71 7.16 -9.57 9.83
C ALA A 71 7.95 -10.27 10.94
N ASP A 72 9.06 -10.90 10.59
CA ASP A 72 9.92 -11.61 11.52
C ASP A 72 10.50 -10.69 12.61
N ALA A 73 10.93 -9.49 12.22
CA ALA A 73 11.41 -8.48 13.16
C ALA A 73 10.32 -8.07 14.15
N ALA A 74 9.10 -7.84 13.66
CA ALA A 74 7.95 -7.50 14.50
C ALA A 74 7.60 -8.61 15.49
N GLN A 75 7.57 -9.87 15.02
CA GLN A 75 7.31 -11.04 15.87
C GLN A 75 8.39 -11.22 16.95
N ARG A 76 9.67 -11.09 16.58
CA ARG A 76 10.79 -11.22 17.54
C ARG A 76 10.78 -10.10 18.58
N HIS A 77 10.43 -8.88 18.14
CA HIS A 77 10.42 -7.71 19.04
C HIS A 77 9.20 -7.71 19.96
N GLY A 78 8.03 -8.08 19.49
CA GLY A 78 6.80 -8.34 20.24
C GLY A 78 6.08 -7.09 20.78
N ARG A 79 6.57 -5.89 20.51
CA ARG A 79 5.96 -4.64 21.00
C ARG A 79 6.23 -3.46 20.06
N ILE A 80 5.41 -2.40 20.18
CA ILE A 80 5.56 -1.16 19.41
C ILE A 80 6.40 -0.18 20.22
N ASP A 81 7.63 0.09 19.77
CA ASP A 81 8.53 1.09 20.35
C ASP A 81 9.51 1.65 19.29
N ALA A 82 10.34 2.62 19.69
CA ALA A 82 11.30 3.26 18.79
C ALA A 82 12.35 2.29 18.22
N ARG A 83 12.70 1.21 18.94
CA ARG A 83 13.63 0.20 18.45
C ARG A 83 13.04 -0.58 17.28
N LEU A 84 11.79 -1.06 17.41
CA LEU A 84 11.08 -1.70 16.30
C LEU A 84 10.98 -0.74 15.11
N ARG A 85 10.59 0.52 15.38
CA ARG A 85 10.47 1.52 14.30
C ARG A 85 11.78 1.72 13.54
N GLY A 86 12.91 1.79 14.24
CA GLY A 86 14.24 1.90 13.63
C GLY A 86 14.61 0.69 12.77
N VAL A 87 14.34 -0.53 13.27
CA VAL A 87 14.55 -1.77 12.51
C VAL A 87 13.71 -1.79 11.24
N LEU A 88 12.41 -1.48 11.33
CA LEU A 88 11.53 -1.43 10.16
C LEU A 88 11.96 -0.34 9.16
N GLY A 89 12.48 0.77 9.66
CA GLY A 89 13.05 1.83 8.82
C GLY A 89 14.26 1.36 8.02
N GLN A 90 15.17 0.62 8.66
CA GLN A 90 16.33 0.05 7.99
C GLN A 90 15.92 -0.99 6.93
N LEU A 91 15.06 -1.94 7.29
CA LEU A 91 14.55 -2.95 6.36
C LEU A 91 13.83 -2.32 5.16
N GLY A 92 13.09 -1.21 5.40
CA GLY A 92 12.44 -0.46 4.31
C GLY A 92 13.45 0.17 3.34
N ARG A 93 14.56 0.73 3.83
CA ARG A 93 15.65 1.26 2.99
C ARG A 93 16.35 0.15 2.20
N ASP A 94 16.58 -1.00 2.82
CA ASP A 94 17.18 -2.16 2.16
C ASP A 94 16.25 -2.71 1.06
N GLY A 95 14.94 -2.77 1.33
CA GLY A 95 13.92 -3.11 0.35
C GLY A 95 13.85 -2.10 -0.80
N GLU A 96 13.93 -0.80 -0.51
CA GLU A 96 14.01 0.23 -1.55
C GLU A 96 15.26 0.07 -2.41
N ALA A 97 16.40 -0.22 -1.81
CA ALA A 97 17.63 -0.47 -2.55
C ALA A 97 17.52 -1.73 -3.43
N ALA A 98 16.88 -2.81 -2.95
CA ALA A 98 16.60 -4.01 -3.74
C ALA A 98 15.68 -3.71 -4.92
N MET A 99 14.58 -2.99 -4.69
CA MET A 99 13.67 -2.52 -5.73
C MET A 99 14.41 -1.73 -6.82
N LEU A 100 15.19 -0.73 -6.43
CA LEU A 100 15.92 0.12 -7.38
C LEU A 100 16.97 -0.66 -8.20
N ARG A 101 17.61 -1.67 -7.61
CA ARG A 101 18.51 -2.58 -8.39
C ARG A 101 17.73 -3.38 -9.42
N THR A 102 16.58 -3.93 -9.06
CA THR A 102 15.73 -4.73 -9.95
C THR A 102 15.13 -3.90 -11.08
N THR A 103 14.87 -2.62 -10.83
CA THR A 103 14.18 -1.70 -11.75
C THR A 103 15.12 -0.72 -12.46
N GLU A 104 16.44 -0.94 -12.38
CA GLU A 104 17.45 -0.05 -12.98
C GLU A 104 17.29 1.43 -12.55
N GLY A 105 16.97 1.62 -11.28
CA GLY A 105 16.81 2.95 -10.68
C GLY A 105 15.40 3.55 -10.76
N VAL A 106 14.44 2.86 -11.38
CA VAL A 106 13.07 3.35 -11.47
C VAL A 106 12.31 3.10 -10.15
N ASN A 107 11.73 4.14 -9.58
CA ASN A 107 10.93 4.04 -8.36
C ASN A 107 9.52 3.52 -8.67
N THR A 108 9.28 2.25 -8.40
CA THR A 108 7.99 1.58 -8.60
C THR A 108 7.13 1.54 -7.34
N HIS A 109 7.72 1.11 -6.20
CA HIS A 109 6.97 0.71 -4.99
C HIS A 109 7.43 1.37 -3.68
N ARG A 110 8.18 2.49 -3.69
CA ARG A 110 8.62 3.17 -2.45
C ARG A 110 7.48 3.42 -1.47
N GLY A 111 6.34 3.94 -1.96
CA GLY A 111 5.15 4.19 -1.14
C GLY A 111 4.53 2.89 -0.61
N ALA A 112 4.57 1.83 -1.39
CA ALA A 112 4.07 0.52 -1.02
C ALA A 112 4.95 -0.16 0.04
N ILE A 113 6.28 -0.07 -0.08
CA ILE A 113 7.23 -0.55 0.96
C ILE A 113 6.87 0.07 2.31
N TRP A 114 6.62 1.38 2.34
CA TRP A 114 6.20 2.08 3.55
C TRP A 114 4.86 1.57 4.07
N ALA A 115 3.82 1.58 3.25
CA ALA A 115 2.46 1.25 3.67
C ALA A 115 2.31 -0.24 4.03
N LEU A 116 2.71 -1.14 3.12
CA LEU A 116 2.60 -2.58 3.35
C LEU A 116 3.56 -3.07 4.42
N GLY A 117 4.77 -2.53 4.50
CA GLY A 117 5.73 -2.88 5.55
C GLY A 117 5.18 -2.59 6.94
N LEU A 118 4.50 -1.46 7.15
CA LEU A 118 3.84 -1.15 8.41
C LEU A 118 2.66 -2.08 8.70
N LEU A 119 1.85 -2.43 7.69
CA LEU A 119 0.71 -3.34 7.83
C LEU A 119 1.17 -4.78 8.12
N VAL A 120 2.18 -5.26 7.42
CA VAL A 120 2.81 -6.57 7.65
C VAL A 120 3.36 -6.67 9.08
N ALA A 121 4.14 -5.67 9.52
CA ALA A 121 4.66 -5.64 10.89
C ALA A 121 3.52 -5.58 11.92
N ALA A 122 2.48 -4.79 11.67
CA ALA A 122 1.33 -4.69 12.54
C ALA A 122 0.53 -6.00 12.64
N ALA A 123 0.38 -6.73 11.54
CA ALA A 123 -0.27 -8.04 11.52
C ALA A 123 0.57 -9.08 12.27
N ALA A 124 1.88 -9.08 12.06
CA ALA A 124 2.82 -10.00 12.72
C ALA A 124 2.92 -9.83 14.23
N LEU A 125 2.72 -8.61 14.75
CA LEU A 125 2.72 -8.31 16.19
C LEU A 125 1.56 -8.99 16.95
N GLU A 126 0.37 -9.04 16.34
CA GLU A 126 -0.83 -9.59 16.97
C GLU A 126 -1.60 -10.48 15.96
N PRO A 127 -1.10 -11.68 15.65
CA PRO A 127 -1.64 -12.51 14.56
C PRO A 127 -3.07 -13.01 14.79
N ARG A 128 -3.59 -12.92 16.02
CA ARG A 128 -4.98 -13.28 16.35
C ARG A 128 -5.98 -12.14 16.14
N ARG A 129 -5.49 -10.90 15.93
CA ARG A 129 -6.31 -9.70 15.77
C ARG A 129 -6.18 -9.19 14.34
N THR A 130 -6.92 -9.84 13.44
CA THR A 130 -6.80 -9.68 11.98
C THR A 130 -7.82 -8.71 11.37
N GLN A 131 -8.69 -8.11 12.18
CA GLN A 131 -9.63 -7.10 11.68
C GLN A 131 -8.87 -5.93 11.05
N ALA A 132 -9.27 -5.53 9.84
CA ALA A 132 -8.54 -4.52 9.06
C ALA A 132 -8.32 -3.21 9.84
N GLY A 133 -9.33 -2.74 10.57
CA GLY A 133 -9.23 -1.54 11.41
C GLY A 133 -8.23 -1.69 12.57
N GLU A 134 -8.11 -2.88 13.17
CA GLU A 134 -7.15 -3.15 14.25
C GLU A 134 -5.72 -3.21 13.72
N VAL A 135 -5.51 -3.88 12.57
CA VAL A 135 -4.20 -3.93 11.91
C VAL A 135 -3.78 -2.53 11.50
N ALA A 136 -4.66 -1.77 10.88
CA ALA A 136 -4.41 -0.39 10.45
C ALA A 136 -4.10 0.55 11.63
N ALA A 137 -4.82 0.43 12.75
CA ALA A 137 -4.56 1.21 13.95
C ALA A 137 -3.19 0.88 14.57
N ARG A 138 -2.78 -0.40 14.59
CA ARG A 138 -1.44 -0.80 15.05
C ARG A 138 -0.36 -0.25 14.12
N ALA A 139 -0.54 -0.34 12.80
CA ALA A 139 0.37 0.24 11.82
C ALA A 139 0.51 1.75 12.01
N GLY A 140 -0.60 2.45 12.29
CA GLY A 140 -0.60 3.87 12.61
C GLY A 140 0.24 4.20 13.85
N ARG A 141 0.14 3.38 14.91
CA ARG A 141 0.98 3.54 16.11
C ARG A 141 2.47 3.39 15.82
N ILE A 142 2.86 2.46 14.93
CA ILE A 142 4.26 2.33 14.47
C ILE A 142 4.67 3.57 13.66
N ALA A 143 3.79 4.07 12.78
CA ALA A 143 4.05 5.23 11.92
C ALA A 143 4.18 6.55 12.68
N LEU A 144 3.63 6.64 13.90
CA LEU A 144 3.76 7.80 14.79
C LEU A 144 5.15 7.92 15.40
N LEU A 145 5.89 6.81 15.49
CA LEU A 145 7.24 6.81 16.05
C LEU A 145 8.23 7.36 15.03
N ASP A 146 9.22 8.10 15.51
CA ASP A 146 10.28 8.60 14.64
C ASP A 146 11.30 7.51 14.33
N ASP A 147 11.84 7.55 13.12
CA ASP A 147 13.01 6.78 12.71
C ASP A 147 14.23 7.70 12.75
N PRO A 148 15.16 7.49 13.70
CA PRO A 148 16.34 8.36 13.85
C PRO A 148 17.26 8.37 12.61
N ALA A 149 17.21 7.29 11.82
CA ALA A 149 17.99 7.15 10.60
C ALA A 149 17.23 7.59 9.33
N ALA A 150 16.01 8.13 9.49
CA ALA A 150 15.29 8.68 8.35
C ALA A 150 16.07 9.86 7.76
N ALA A 151 16.45 9.75 6.49
CA ALA A 151 17.07 10.87 5.79
C ALA A 151 16.13 12.08 5.79
N ILE A 152 16.67 13.23 6.16
CA ILE A 152 16.00 14.51 5.94
C ILE A 152 16.12 14.76 4.42
N GLY A 153 15.14 14.27 3.65
CA GLY A 153 15.22 14.26 2.19
C GLY A 153 14.17 15.15 1.56
N ASP A 154 14.52 15.67 0.38
CA ASP A 154 13.62 16.46 -0.47
C ASP A 154 12.89 15.54 -1.47
N SER A 155 12.15 14.55 -0.97
CA SER A 155 11.35 13.66 -1.81
C SER A 155 10.23 14.42 -2.53
N HIS A 156 9.74 13.90 -3.66
CA HIS A 156 8.59 14.49 -4.38
C HIS A 156 7.39 14.68 -3.44
N GLY A 157 7.09 13.71 -2.60
CA GLY A 157 6.00 13.81 -1.61
C GLY A 157 6.23 14.93 -0.58
N GLU A 158 7.47 15.15 -0.13
CA GLU A 158 7.82 16.22 0.79
C GLU A 158 7.64 17.61 0.15
N ARG A 159 8.09 17.77 -1.11
CA ARG A 159 7.89 19.02 -1.87
C ARG A 159 6.41 19.34 -2.08
N VAL A 160 5.61 18.32 -2.45
CA VAL A 160 4.15 18.47 -2.63
C VAL A 160 3.48 18.81 -1.30
N ARG A 161 3.86 18.17 -0.22
CA ARG A 161 3.37 18.46 1.13
C ARG A 161 3.60 19.92 1.52
N ARG A 162 4.83 20.42 1.32
CA ARG A 162 5.15 21.84 1.60
C ARG A 162 4.36 22.80 0.72
N ARG A 163 4.19 22.47 -0.58
CA ARG A 163 3.53 23.34 -1.55
C ARG A 163 2.02 23.40 -1.39
N TYR A 164 1.39 22.25 -1.08
CA TYR A 164 -0.07 22.12 -1.12
C TYR A 164 -0.71 21.93 0.25
N GLY A 165 0.08 21.71 1.31
CA GLY A 165 -0.42 21.49 2.66
C GLY A 165 -1.08 20.12 2.87
N VAL A 166 -0.73 19.11 2.07
CA VAL A 166 -1.30 17.76 2.13
C VAL A 166 -0.37 16.78 2.85
N GLY A 167 -0.93 15.83 3.59
CA GLY A 167 -0.13 14.92 4.43
C GLY A 167 0.53 13.75 3.69
N GLY A 168 -0.03 13.34 2.55
CA GLY A 168 0.46 12.22 1.74
C GLY A 168 0.46 10.88 2.47
N ALA A 169 1.24 9.91 1.95
CA ALA A 169 1.29 8.54 2.47
C ALA A 169 1.74 8.44 3.93
N ARG A 170 2.57 9.38 4.39
CA ARG A 170 3.05 9.39 5.79
C ARG A 170 1.94 9.71 6.77
N GLU A 171 1.11 10.70 6.46
CA GLU A 171 -0.05 11.07 7.27
C GLU A 171 -1.13 9.99 7.20
N GLU A 172 -1.39 9.45 6.01
CA GLU A 172 -2.34 8.35 5.82
C GLU A 172 -2.01 7.16 6.75
N ALA A 173 -0.73 6.77 6.82
CA ALA A 173 -0.29 5.71 7.72
C ALA A 173 -0.45 6.10 9.21
N ARG A 174 -0.06 7.31 9.59
CA ARG A 174 -0.19 7.81 10.98
C ARG A 174 -1.64 7.83 11.47
N LEU A 175 -2.58 8.09 10.58
CA LEU A 175 -4.02 8.07 10.86
C LEU A 175 -4.64 6.68 10.78
N GLY A 176 -3.87 5.62 10.55
CA GLY A 176 -4.35 4.24 10.41
C GLY A 176 -5.07 3.98 9.10
N PHE A 177 -4.58 4.53 8.00
CA PHE A 177 -5.08 4.29 6.64
C PHE A 177 -6.58 4.55 6.46
N PRO A 178 -7.10 5.73 6.86
CA PRO A 178 -8.54 6.00 6.86
C PRO A 178 -9.18 5.88 5.47
N ARG A 179 -8.47 6.23 4.39
CA ARG A 179 -9.01 6.14 3.04
C ARG A 179 -9.19 4.68 2.60
N ALA A 180 -8.26 3.80 2.95
CA ALA A 180 -8.39 2.38 2.70
C ALA A 180 -9.49 1.76 3.58
N VAL A 181 -9.46 2.01 4.90
CA VAL A 181 -10.36 1.35 5.87
C VAL A 181 -11.79 1.87 5.79
N ARG A 182 -11.99 3.19 5.60
CA ARG A 182 -13.33 3.82 5.66
C ARG A 182 -13.98 4.04 4.29
N HIS A 183 -13.21 4.01 3.21
CA HIS A 183 -13.73 4.22 1.84
C HIS A 183 -13.48 3.00 0.96
N GLY A 184 -12.25 2.53 0.82
CA GLY A 184 -11.90 1.43 -0.07
C GLY A 184 -12.57 0.12 0.34
N LEU A 185 -12.34 -0.36 1.57
CA LEU A 185 -12.89 -1.63 2.04
C LEU A 185 -14.43 -1.66 2.05
N PRO A 186 -15.15 -0.64 2.55
CA PRO A 186 -16.61 -0.64 2.48
C PRO A 186 -17.16 -0.66 1.05
N GLN A 187 -16.48 0.03 0.12
CA GLN A 187 -16.89 -0.01 -1.28
C GLN A 187 -16.60 -1.39 -1.91
N LEU A 188 -15.46 -2.00 -1.61
CA LEU A 188 -15.14 -3.36 -2.05
C LEU A 188 -16.23 -4.36 -1.66
N TRP A 189 -16.66 -4.33 -0.40
CA TRP A 189 -17.71 -5.20 0.11
C TRP A 189 -19.05 -4.93 -0.57
N ARG A 190 -19.47 -3.67 -0.67
CA ARG A 190 -20.71 -3.30 -1.37
C ARG A 190 -20.74 -3.79 -2.82
N SER A 191 -19.65 -3.61 -3.56
CA SER A 191 -19.60 -4.03 -4.96
C SER A 191 -19.59 -5.56 -5.10
N ARG A 192 -18.96 -6.29 -4.17
CA ARG A 192 -19.01 -7.75 -4.12
C ARG A 192 -20.42 -8.26 -3.84
N GLU A 193 -21.08 -7.72 -2.82
CA GLU A 193 -22.47 -8.04 -2.44
C GLU A 193 -23.46 -7.69 -3.57
N GLY A 194 -23.21 -6.60 -4.30
CA GLY A 194 -23.97 -6.19 -5.48
C GLY A 194 -23.71 -7.02 -6.74
N GLY A 195 -22.83 -8.03 -6.68
CA GLY A 195 -22.54 -8.92 -7.82
C GLY A 195 -21.70 -8.30 -8.94
N ALA A 196 -20.93 -7.26 -8.66
CA ALA A 196 -20.11 -6.58 -9.67
C ALA A 196 -18.97 -7.47 -10.24
N GLY A 197 -18.64 -8.57 -9.57
CA GLY A 197 -17.47 -9.39 -9.83
C GLY A 197 -16.18 -8.79 -9.25
N GLU A 198 -15.17 -9.63 -8.99
CA GLU A 198 -14.00 -9.25 -8.22
C GLU A 198 -13.21 -8.10 -8.83
N GLN A 199 -13.00 -8.13 -10.15
CA GLN A 199 -12.26 -7.06 -10.86
C GLN A 199 -12.95 -5.70 -10.73
N ASN A 200 -14.26 -5.64 -10.94
CA ASN A 200 -15.00 -4.38 -10.80
C ASN A 200 -15.10 -3.95 -9.32
N ALA A 201 -15.26 -4.88 -8.39
CA ALA A 201 -15.27 -4.56 -6.97
C ALA A 201 -13.96 -3.91 -6.51
N ARG A 202 -12.81 -4.41 -6.98
CA ARG A 202 -11.50 -3.81 -6.71
C ARG A 202 -11.34 -2.44 -7.40
N LEU A 203 -11.84 -2.28 -8.62
CA LEU A 203 -11.86 -0.98 -9.32
C LEU A 203 -12.71 0.04 -8.57
N ASP A 204 -13.89 -0.35 -8.12
CA ASP A 204 -14.77 0.53 -7.35
C ASP A 204 -14.14 0.93 -6.01
N ALA A 205 -13.42 0.01 -5.35
CA ALA A 205 -12.65 0.32 -4.14
C ALA A 205 -11.53 1.32 -4.42
N LEU A 206 -10.79 1.17 -5.53
CA LEU A 206 -9.79 2.13 -5.98
C LEU A 206 -10.43 3.50 -6.22
N LEU A 207 -11.54 3.56 -6.95
CA LEU A 207 -12.27 4.80 -7.22
C LEU A 207 -12.78 5.46 -5.93
N ALA A 208 -13.24 4.67 -4.96
CA ALA A 208 -13.67 5.19 -3.66
C ALA A 208 -12.51 5.85 -2.90
N ILE A 209 -11.31 5.28 -2.96
CA ILE A 209 -10.10 5.89 -2.40
C ILE A 209 -9.75 7.16 -3.18
N MET A 210 -9.71 7.09 -4.52
CA MET A 210 -9.36 8.23 -5.39
C MET A 210 -10.30 9.41 -5.18
N SER A 211 -11.58 9.18 -4.91
CA SER A 211 -12.59 10.22 -4.73
C SER A 211 -12.33 11.16 -3.54
N VAL A 212 -11.47 10.73 -2.58
CA VAL A 212 -11.16 11.45 -1.33
C VAL A 212 -9.66 11.60 -1.05
N LEU A 213 -8.80 11.04 -1.90
CA LEU A 213 -7.36 11.06 -1.72
C LEU A 213 -6.76 12.36 -2.24
N ASP A 214 -5.98 13.05 -1.41
CA ASP A 214 -5.09 14.13 -1.83
C ASP A 214 -3.80 13.51 -2.41
N ASP A 215 -3.90 12.96 -3.62
CA ASP A 215 -2.83 12.23 -4.27
C ASP A 215 -1.64 13.15 -4.60
N THR A 216 -0.52 12.91 -3.93
CA THR A 216 0.69 13.71 -4.09
C THR A 216 1.34 13.55 -5.47
N CYS A 217 1.15 12.41 -6.14
CA CYS A 217 1.64 12.18 -7.50
C CYS A 217 0.81 12.97 -8.52
N VAL A 218 -0.52 12.98 -8.35
CA VAL A 218 -1.43 13.78 -9.20
C VAL A 218 -1.18 15.28 -8.96
N LEU A 219 -1.06 15.71 -7.70
CA LEU A 219 -0.72 17.11 -7.38
C LEU A 219 0.62 17.54 -8.00
N HIS A 220 1.61 16.66 -7.99
CA HIS A 220 2.92 16.95 -8.60
C HIS A 220 2.84 17.13 -10.11
N ARG A 221 2.08 16.28 -10.81
CA ARG A 221 2.00 16.25 -12.28
C ARG A 221 0.97 17.21 -12.85
N ALA A 222 -0.19 17.34 -12.21
CA ALA A 222 -1.36 18.03 -12.76
C ALA A 222 -1.94 19.13 -11.84
N GLY A 223 -1.33 19.36 -10.68
CA GLY A 223 -1.77 20.39 -9.72
C GLY A 223 -3.17 20.14 -9.16
N ARG A 224 -3.76 21.18 -8.55
CA ARG A 224 -5.10 21.12 -7.94
C ARG A 224 -6.22 20.83 -8.95
N VAL A 225 -6.10 21.34 -10.17
CA VAL A 225 -7.10 21.10 -11.23
C VAL A 225 -7.14 19.63 -11.60
N GLY A 226 -5.98 19.00 -11.79
CA GLY A 226 -5.90 17.57 -12.08
C GLY A 226 -6.38 16.70 -10.91
N LEU A 227 -6.10 17.09 -9.67
CA LEU A 227 -6.61 16.40 -8.49
C LEU A 227 -8.14 16.47 -8.44
N ALA A 228 -8.73 17.66 -8.62
CA ALA A 228 -10.18 17.81 -8.64
C ALA A 228 -10.83 16.97 -9.76
N ALA A 229 -10.27 17.00 -10.97
CA ALA A 229 -10.76 16.21 -12.09
C ALA A 229 -10.73 14.69 -11.80
N MET A 230 -9.65 14.19 -11.17
CA MET A 230 -9.55 12.78 -10.74
C MET A 230 -10.62 12.44 -9.72
N GLN A 231 -10.78 13.26 -8.68
CA GLN A 231 -11.74 13.04 -7.61
C GLN A 231 -13.20 13.09 -8.13
N ASP A 232 -13.52 14.08 -8.97
CA ASP A 232 -14.85 14.24 -9.59
C ASP A 232 -15.18 13.08 -10.52
N GLY A 233 -14.22 12.68 -11.37
CA GLY A 233 -14.37 11.51 -12.24
C GLY A 233 -14.62 10.22 -11.46
N ALA A 234 -13.85 9.99 -10.38
CA ALA A 234 -14.06 8.82 -9.52
C ALA A 234 -15.46 8.82 -8.87
N ARG A 235 -15.91 9.97 -8.38
CA ARG A 235 -17.28 10.13 -7.83
C ARG A 235 -18.36 9.88 -8.88
N ALA A 236 -18.16 10.41 -10.10
CA ALA A 236 -19.13 10.25 -11.20
C ALA A 236 -19.30 8.77 -11.59
N VAL A 237 -18.21 8.01 -11.72
CA VAL A 237 -18.27 6.57 -12.02
C VAL A 237 -19.02 5.81 -10.94
N LEU A 238 -18.71 6.07 -9.66
CA LEU A 238 -19.40 5.40 -8.55
C LEU A 238 -20.88 5.75 -8.49
N ALA A 239 -21.23 7.02 -8.71
CA ALA A 239 -22.63 7.49 -8.75
C ALA A 239 -23.41 6.89 -9.95
N ALA A 240 -22.73 6.58 -11.06
CA ALA A 240 -23.32 5.92 -12.23
C ALA A 240 -23.52 4.39 -12.05
N GLY A 241 -23.28 3.87 -10.84
CA GLY A 241 -23.45 2.44 -10.53
C GLY A 241 -22.14 1.63 -10.57
N GLY A 242 -20.99 2.31 -10.50
CA GLY A 242 -19.67 1.71 -10.47
C GLY A 242 -19.16 1.21 -11.80
N SER A 243 -17.96 0.62 -11.78
CA SER A 243 -17.24 0.15 -12.97
C SER A 243 -17.92 -1.03 -13.70
N ALA A 244 -18.83 -1.74 -13.05
CA ALA A 244 -19.63 -2.82 -13.66
C ALA A 244 -20.75 -2.30 -14.56
N SER A 245 -21.26 -1.08 -14.32
CA SER A 245 -22.37 -0.49 -15.06
C SER A 245 -21.97 0.02 -16.45
N LEU A 246 -22.92 0.02 -17.40
CA LEU A 246 -22.68 0.61 -18.72
C LEU A 246 -22.40 2.12 -18.65
N ALA A 247 -23.05 2.82 -17.72
CA ALA A 247 -22.84 4.26 -17.53
C ALA A 247 -21.48 4.57 -16.89
N GLY A 248 -21.02 3.75 -15.95
CA GLY A 248 -19.72 3.93 -15.32
C GLY A 248 -18.52 3.58 -16.19
N ARG A 249 -18.74 2.85 -17.29
CA ARG A 249 -17.68 2.49 -18.27
C ARG A 249 -17.47 3.54 -19.37
N ARG A 250 -18.35 4.53 -19.48
CA ARG A 250 -18.29 5.64 -20.46
C ARG A 250 -17.55 6.83 -19.88
#